data_91aa0ec241a4de746ca3250bfe7fc9f5
#
_entry.id   91aa0ec241a4de746ca3250bfe7fc9f5
#
_cell.length_a   1.000
_cell.length_b   1.000
_cell.length_c   1.000
_cell.angle_alpha   90.00
_cell.angle_beta   90.00
_cell.angle_gamma   90.00
#
_symmetry.space_group_name_H-M   'P 1'
#
loop_
_entity.id
_entity.type
_entity.pdbx_description
1 polymer ?
#
loop_
_entity_poly.entity_id
_entity_poly.type
_entity_poly.pdbx_seq_one_letter_code
_entity_poly.pdbx_strand_id
1 'polypeptide(L)'
;MEPRTEKIALFIDGANLYATAKALGFDIDYKRLLREFQSRGYLLRAFYYTAVIEHEEYSSIRPLIDWLDYNGFSVVTKATKEFVDQTGRRKIKGNMDIELAVDAMELAGKIDHMVLFSGDGDFRSLVEAVQRHGTRVTVISTISSQPPMIADELRRQADVFTDIVTLQGKIGRDPSERAAREASRGPRDVGVEIGRASCRERVCQYV
;
A
#
# COMPACT_ATOMS: atom_id res chain seq x y z
N MET A 1 -1.43 -38.22 -1.81
CA MET A 1 -0.91 -37.00 -2.47
C MET A 1 -1.05 -35.89 -1.47
N GLU A 2 0.05 -35.38 -0.92
CA GLU A 2 -0.03 -34.23 0.00
C GLU A 2 -0.57 -33.03 -0.77
N PRO A 3 -1.47 -32.23 -0.16
CA PRO A 3 -1.97 -31.03 -0.81
C PRO A 3 -0.79 -30.09 -1.05
N ARG A 4 -0.53 -29.75 -2.33
CA ARG A 4 0.52 -28.79 -2.70
C ARG A 4 0.16 -27.44 -2.11
N THR A 5 0.98 -26.93 -1.21
CA THR A 5 0.79 -25.60 -0.63
C THR A 5 0.98 -24.54 -1.70
N GLU A 6 -0.04 -23.73 -1.93
CA GLU A 6 -0.06 -22.66 -2.93
C GLU A 6 1.02 -21.62 -2.61
N LYS A 7 1.87 -21.29 -3.59
CA LYS A 7 2.89 -20.23 -3.45
C LYS A 7 2.25 -18.88 -3.74
N ILE A 8 2.25 -18.02 -2.72
CA ILE A 8 1.63 -16.69 -2.78
C ILE A 8 2.70 -15.62 -2.80
N ALA A 9 2.52 -14.57 -3.60
CA ALA A 9 3.28 -13.31 -3.49
C ALA A 9 2.33 -12.12 -3.41
N LEU A 10 2.66 -11.17 -2.53
CA LEU A 10 1.92 -9.92 -2.37
C LEU A 10 2.65 -8.80 -3.10
N PHE A 11 1.89 -8.00 -3.84
CA PHE A 11 2.34 -6.79 -4.52
C PHE A 11 1.49 -5.63 -3.99
N ILE A 12 2.10 -4.78 -3.17
CA ILE A 12 1.41 -3.73 -2.44
C ILE A 12 1.81 -2.37 -3.00
N ASP A 13 0.92 -1.75 -3.75
CA ASP A 13 1.01 -0.34 -4.08
C ASP A 13 0.73 0.48 -2.82
N GLY A 14 1.80 0.99 -2.21
CA GLY A 14 1.73 1.65 -0.92
C GLY A 14 0.87 2.92 -0.94
N ALA A 15 0.92 3.68 -2.04
CA ALA A 15 0.15 4.91 -2.19
C ALA A 15 -1.36 4.60 -2.31
N ASN A 16 -1.71 3.63 -3.15
CA ASN A 16 -3.11 3.22 -3.35
C ASN A 16 -3.69 2.58 -2.09
N LEU A 17 -2.94 1.68 -1.44
CA LEU A 17 -3.37 1.04 -0.20
C LEU A 17 -3.59 2.06 0.92
N TYR A 18 -2.67 3.03 1.08
CA TYR A 18 -2.83 4.10 2.06
C TYR A 18 -4.06 4.96 1.79
N ALA A 19 -4.25 5.38 0.53
CA ALA A 19 -5.42 6.18 0.14
C ALA A 19 -6.73 5.42 0.39
N THR A 20 -6.77 4.12 0.07
CA THR A 20 -7.92 3.24 0.29
C THR A 20 -8.24 3.09 1.78
N ALA A 21 -7.24 2.79 2.60
CA ALA A 21 -7.42 2.64 4.05
C ALA A 21 -7.89 3.95 4.71
N LYS A 22 -7.31 5.09 4.28
CA LYS A 22 -7.70 6.42 4.73
C LYS A 22 -9.14 6.76 4.36
N ALA A 23 -9.57 6.46 3.14
CA ALA A 23 -10.95 6.68 2.68
C ALA A 23 -11.96 5.86 3.49
N LEU A 24 -11.58 4.68 3.96
CA LEU A 24 -12.40 3.78 4.78
C LEU A 24 -12.26 4.03 6.29
N GLY A 25 -11.36 4.92 6.70
CA GLY A 25 -11.19 5.32 8.09
C GLY A 25 -10.54 4.28 9.01
N PHE A 26 -9.73 3.34 8.47
CA PHE A 26 -9.00 2.40 9.30
C PHE A 26 -7.49 2.38 9.00
N ASP A 27 -6.69 1.98 9.99
CA ASP A 27 -5.26 1.82 9.85
C ASP A 27 -4.92 0.34 9.61
N ILE A 28 -3.95 0.08 8.73
CA ILE A 28 -3.48 -1.27 8.43
C ILE A 28 -2.40 -1.68 9.43
N ASP A 29 -2.53 -2.88 9.99
CA ASP A 29 -1.48 -3.58 10.69
C ASP A 29 -0.77 -4.53 9.71
N TYR A 30 0.39 -4.12 9.22
CA TYR A 30 1.17 -4.88 8.24
C TYR A 30 1.64 -6.24 8.77
N LYS A 31 1.82 -6.39 10.09
CA LYS A 31 2.16 -7.67 10.71
C LYS A 31 0.98 -8.65 10.66
N ARG A 32 -0.23 -8.15 10.94
CA ARG A 32 -1.46 -8.93 10.78
C ARG A 32 -1.69 -9.28 9.32
N LEU A 33 -1.42 -8.35 8.39
CA LEU A 33 -1.53 -8.58 6.96
C LEU A 33 -0.61 -9.74 6.51
N LEU A 34 0.66 -9.75 6.89
CA LEU A 34 1.55 -10.88 6.59
C LEU A 34 1.02 -12.20 7.15
N ARG A 35 0.61 -12.21 8.43
CA ARG A 35 0.08 -13.42 9.07
C ARG A 35 -1.16 -13.96 8.38
N GLU A 36 -2.08 -13.09 7.96
CA GLU A 36 -3.28 -13.49 7.23
C GLU A 36 -2.93 -14.22 5.94
N PHE A 37 -1.95 -13.73 5.16
CA PHE A 37 -1.56 -14.39 3.92
C PHE A 37 -0.63 -15.60 4.13
N GLN A 38 0.18 -15.61 5.17
CA GLN A 38 0.95 -16.80 5.59
C GLN A 38 0.04 -17.95 6.02
N SER A 39 -1.14 -17.65 6.57
CA SER A 39 -2.13 -18.68 6.93
C SER A 39 -2.88 -19.27 5.73
N ARG A 40 -2.84 -18.61 4.57
CA ARG A 40 -3.52 -19.07 3.35
C ARG A 40 -2.67 -19.97 2.47
N GLY A 41 -1.34 -19.91 2.61
CA GLY A 41 -0.42 -20.67 1.78
C GLY A 41 1.03 -20.33 2.08
N TYR A 42 1.94 -20.79 1.22
CA TYR A 42 3.35 -20.45 1.32
C TYR A 42 3.59 -19.05 0.78
N LEU A 43 3.70 -18.07 1.68
CA LEU A 43 4.01 -16.69 1.31
C LEU A 43 5.49 -16.58 0.90
N LEU A 44 5.73 -16.52 -0.40
CA LEU A 44 7.09 -16.45 -0.98
C LEU A 44 7.71 -15.09 -0.75
N ARG A 45 6.97 -14.00 -1.05
CA ARG A 45 7.42 -12.60 -0.93
C ARG A 45 6.22 -11.69 -0.67
N ALA A 46 6.50 -10.59 0.02
CA ALA A 46 5.57 -9.47 0.16
C ALA A 46 6.32 -8.19 -0.24
N PHE A 47 6.04 -7.69 -1.43
CA PHE A 47 6.62 -6.45 -1.93
C PHE A 47 5.77 -5.26 -1.50
N TYR A 48 6.44 -4.18 -1.14
CA TYR A 48 5.83 -2.90 -0.83
C TYR A 48 6.48 -1.80 -1.67
N TYR A 49 5.72 -1.17 -2.54
CA TYR A 49 6.18 -0.16 -3.47
C TYR A 49 5.80 1.22 -2.96
N THR A 50 6.78 2.12 -2.87
CA THR A 50 6.54 3.50 -2.45
C THR A 50 7.55 4.47 -3.03
N ALA A 51 7.08 5.68 -3.35
CA ALA A 51 7.94 6.77 -3.74
C ALA A 51 8.44 7.52 -2.49
N VAL A 52 9.70 7.96 -2.51
CA VAL A 52 10.34 8.73 -1.43
C VAL A 52 10.86 10.04 -1.99
N ILE A 53 10.62 11.16 -1.30
CA ILE A 53 11.10 12.46 -1.72
C ILE A 53 12.61 12.57 -1.42
N GLU A 54 13.41 12.89 -2.44
CA GLU A 54 14.89 12.82 -2.43
C GLU A 54 15.56 13.76 -1.40
N HIS A 55 14.88 14.83 -0.99
CA HIS A 55 15.46 15.87 -0.14
C HIS A 55 14.83 15.99 1.26
N GLU A 56 13.90 15.12 1.62
CA GLU A 56 13.35 15.10 2.98
C GLU A 56 14.10 14.12 3.86
N GLU A 57 15.13 14.61 4.61
CA GLU A 57 15.79 13.85 5.68
C GLU A 57 14.78 13.33 6.73
N TYR A 58 13.63 13.99 6.86
CA TYR A 58 12.53 13.64 7.76
C TYR A 58 11.23 13.28 7.02
N SER A 59 11.29 12.40 6.03
CA SER A 59 10.07 11.86 5.43
C SER A 59 9.28 11.07 6.46
N SER A 60 8.00 11.41 6.63
CA SER A 60 7.10 10.72 7.58
C SER A 60 6.92 9.22 7.27
N ILE A 61 7.26 8.78 6.06
CA ILE A 61 7.15 7.39 5.62
C ILE A 61 8.40 6.55 5.95
N ARG A 62 9.58 7.17 6.19
CA ARG A 62 10.82 6.43 6.49
C ARG A 62 10.70 5.45 7.65
N PRO A 63 10.12 5.81 8.81
CA PRO A 63 9.94 4.85 9.90
C PRO A 63 9.09 3.62 9.52
N LEU A 64 8.13 3.80 8.60
CA LEU A 64 7.35 2.68 8.08
C LEU A 64 8.20 1.81 7.14
N ILE A 65 8.98 2.41 6.25
CA ILE A 65 9.88 1.70 5.32
C ILE A 65 10.86 0.83 6.12
N ASP A 66 11.57 1.43 7.06
CA ASP A 66 12.53 0.72 7.92
C ASP A 66 11.87 -0.43 8.67
N TRP A 67 10.66 -0.18 9.22
CA TRP A 67 9.92 -1.21 9.92
C TRP A 67 9.51 -2.36 8.98
N LEU A 68 9.05 -2.07 7.77
CA LEU A 68 8.64 -3.06 6.77
C LEU A 68 9.84 -3.95 6.37
N ASP A 69 11.00 -3.36 6.09
CA ASP A 69 12.22 -4.07 5.75
C ASP A 69 12.63 -5.06 6.85
N TYR A 70 12.58 -4.62 8.12
CA TYR A 70 12.90 -5.50 9.26
C TYR A 70 11.84 -6.58 9.52
N ASN A 71 10.63 -6.45 8.96
CA ASN A 71 9.52 -7.36 9.28
C ASN A 71 9.08 -8.24 8.10
N GLY A 72 9.98 -8.46 7.14
CA GLY A 72 9.81 -9.48 6.10
C GLY A 72 9.11 -9.01 4.82
N PHE A 73 9.03 -7.70 4.62
CA PHE A 73 8.67 -7.13 3.32
C PHE A 73 9.92 -6.89 2.47
N SER A 74 9.77 -6.99 1.17
CA SER A 74 10.75 -6.50 0.19
C SER A 74 10.30 -5.10 -0.21
N VAL A 75 10.92 -4.06 0.38
CA VAL A 75 10.52 -2.68 0.09
C VAL A 75 11.24 -2.17 -1.15
N VAL A 76 10.47 -1.73 -2.13
CA VAL A 76 10.96 -1.13 -3.36
C VAL A 76 10.68 0.36 -3.30
N THR A 77 11.74 1.18 -3.31
CA THR A 77 11.61 2.63 -3.22
C THR A 77 12.14 3.30 -4.47
N LYS A 78 11.54 4.41 -4.85
CA LYS A 78 12.00 5.27 -5.92
C LYS A 78 12.14 6.70 -5.42
N ALA A 79 13.33 7.27 -5.58
CA ALA A 79 13.54 8.68 -5.30
C ALA A 79 12.76 9.54 -6.31
N THR A 80 11.95 10.44 -5.81
CA THR A 80 11.14 11.34 -6.64
C THR A 80 11.52 12.78 -6.37
N LYS A 81 11.47 13.59 -7.44
CA LYS A 81 11.69 15.04 -7.35
C LYS A 81 10.35 15.74 -7.24
N GLU A 82 10.28 16.72 -6.36
CA GLU A 82 9.17 17.65 -6.36
C GLU A 82 9.26 18.58 -7.59
N PHE A 83 8.16 18.70 -8.30
CA PHE A 83 7.99 19.71 -9.34
C PHE A 83 6.95 20.72 -8.88
N VAL A 84 7.25 22.00 -9.05
CA VAL A 84 6.27 23.06 -8.88
C VAL A 84 5.61 23.26 -10.23
N ASP A 85 4.30 23.05 -10.33
CA ASP A 85 3.56 23.33 -11.57
C ASP A 85 3.43 24.85 -11.83
N GLN A 86 2.95 25.21 -13.00
CA GLN A 86 2.76 26.61 -13.39
C GLN A 86 1.78 27.39 -12.48
N THR A 87 1.03 26.69 -11.63
CA THR A 87 0.10 27.26 -10.65
C THR A 87 0.71 27.39 -9.25
N GLY A 88 2.01 27.08 -9.08
CA GLY A 88 2.72 27.13 -7.79
C GLY A 88 2.39 25.93 -6.88
N ARG A 89 1.69 24.89 -7.34
CA ARG A 89 1.40 23.70 -6.58
C ARG A 89 2.55 22.71 -6.69
N ARG A 90 2.99 22.19 -5.55
CA ARG A 90 3.97 21.12 -5.51
C ARG A 90 3.30 19.82 -5.98
N LYS A 91 3.85 19.21 -7.02
CA LYS A 91 3.47 17.88 -7.49
C LYS A 91 4.63 16.94 -7.33
N ILE A 92 4.38 15.79 -6.73
CA ILE A 92 5.33 14.70 -6.66
C ILE A 92 4.98 13.76 -7.81
N LYS A 93 5.91 13.58 -8.74
CA LYS A 93 5.76 12.63 -9.82
C LYS A 93 6.60 11.39 -9.50
N GLY A 94 5.98 10.41 -8.88
CA GLY A 94 6.60 9.13 -8.56
C GLY A 94 5.56 8.03 -8.68
N ASN A 95 5.56 7.37 -9.83
CA ASN A 95 4.75 6.20 -10.09
C ASN A 95 5.65 4.97 -9.97
N MET A 96 5.21 3.95 -9.23
CA MET A 96 5.92 2.69 -8.98
C MET A 96 5.38 1.55 -9.85
N ASP A 97 4.51 1.84 -10.82
CA ASP A 97 3.80 0.83 -11.60
C ASP A 97 4.77 -0.01 -12.45
N ILE A 98 5.83 0.62 -12.96
CA ILE A 98 6.83 -0.09 -13.78
C ILE A 98 7.62 -1.06 -12.91
N GLU A 99 8.09 -0.63 -11.75
CA GLU A 99 8.84 -1.47 -10.81
C GLU A 99 7.98 -2.65 -10.34
N LEU A 100 6.72 -2.38 -9.98
CA LEU A 100 5.77 -3.41 -9.60
C LEU A 100 5.51 -4.38 -10.77
N ALA A 101 5.31 -3.86 -11.98
CA ALA A 101 5.04 -4.69 -13.15
C ALA A 101 6.22 -5.59 -13.51
N VAL A 102 7.46 -5.09 -13.41
CA VAL A 102 8.68 -5.88 -13.67
C VAL A 102 8.80 -7.02 -12.67
N ASP A 103 8.71 -6.74 -11.36
CA ASP A 103 8.81 -7.75 -10.31
C ASP A 103 7.68 -8.80 -10.43
N ALA A 104 6.46 -8.37 -10.76
CA ALA A 104 5.32 -9.26 -10.96
C ALA A 104 5.56 -10.20 -12.16
N MET A 105 6.07 -9.69 -13.28
CA MET A 105 6.41 -10.50 -14.46
C MET A 105 7.57 -11.44 -14.19
N GLU A 106 8.56 -11.06 -13.40
CA GLU A 106 9.68 -11.94 -13.02
C GLU A 106 9.23 -13.13 -12.18
N LEU A 107 8.17 -12.95 -11.36
CA LEU A 107 7.59 -14.01 -10.52
C LEU A 107 6.45 -14.77 -11.21
N ALA A 108 5.89 -14.23 -12.29
CA ALA A 108 4.85 -14.91 -13.05
C ALA A 108 5.33 -16.32 -13.49
N GLY A 109 4.50 -17.32 -13.27
CA GLY A 109 4.86 -18.73 -13.50
C GLY A 109 5.77 -19.39 -12.45
N LYS A 110 6.32 -18.64 -11.50
CA LYS A 110 7.06 -19.16 -10.32
C LYS A 110 6.20 -19.24 -9.07
N ILE A 111 5.11 -18.49 -9.05
CA ILE A 111 4.08 -18.46 -8.00
C ILE A 111 2.78 -18.99 -8.54
N ASP A 112 1.96 -19.54 -7.66
CA ASP A 112 0.63 -20.04 -8.02
C ASP A 112 -0.43 -18.93 -7.90
N HIS A 113 -0.16 -17.92 -7.03
CA HIS A 113 -1.11 -16.87 -6.71
C HIS A 113 -0.43 -15.51 -6.48
N MET A 114 -0.81 -14.53 -7.29
CA MET A 114 -0.48 -13.13 -7.12
C MET A 114 -1.61 -12.41 -6.37
N VAL A 115 -1.28 -11.65 -5.34
CA VAL A 115 -2.23 -10.77 -4.65
C VAL A 115 -1.79 -9.33 -4.84
N LEU A 116 -2.57 -8.57 -5.58
CA LEU A 116 -2.31 -7.16 -5.90
C LEU A 116 -3.18 -6.26 -5.01
N PHE A 117 -2.53 -5.42 -4.22
CA PHE A 117 -3.18 -4.35 -3.45
C PHE A 117 -3.09 -3.04 -4.23
N SER A 118 -3.97 -2.87 -5.18
CA SER A 118 -4.15 -1.63 -5.93
C SER A 118 -5.52 -1.62 -6.61
N GLY A 119 -6.06 -0.43 -6.83
CA GLY A 119 -7.27 -0.23 -7.61
C GLY A 119 -7.01 0.45 -8.96
N ASP A 120 -5.75 0.66 -9.31
CA ASP A 120 -5.37 1.39 -10.52
C ASP A 120 -5.63 0.56 -11.79
N GLY A 121 -6.38 1.14 -12.72
CA GLY A 121 -6.73 0.52 -14.01
C GLY A 121 -5.52 0.22 -14.89
N ASP A 122 -4.42 0.95 -14.73
CA ASP A 122 -3.20 0.75 -15.51
C ASP A 122 -2.61 -0.66 -15.31
N PHE A 123 -2.90 -1.30 -14.16
CA PHE A 123 -2.51 -2.69 -13.89
C PHE A 123 -3.35 -3.75 -14.63
N ARG A 124 -4.42 -3.39 -15.35
CA ARG A 124 -5.23 -4.36 -16.08
C ARG A 124 -4.37 -5.23 -17.02
N SER A 125 -3.51 -4.60 -17.81
CA SER A 125 -2.65 -5.30 -18.78
C SER A 125 -1.62 -6.20 -18.09
N LEU A 126 -1.10 -5.79 -16.92
CA LEU A 126 -0.23 -6.61 -16.09
C LEU A 126 -0.95 -7.87 -15.59
N VAL A 127 -2.15 -7.71 -15.04
CA VAL A 127 -2.96 -8.83 -14.54
C VAL A 127 -3.22 -9.84 -15.65
N GLU A 128 -3.63 -9.38 -16.84
CA GLU A 128 -3.84 -10.24 -18.00
C GLU A 128 -2.54 -10.98 -18.41
N ALA A 129 -1.38 -10.32 -18.37
CA ALA A 129 -0.11 -10.95 -18.70
C ALA A 129 0.28 -12.03 -17.69
N VAL A 130 0.14 -11.75 -16.39
CA VAL A 130 0.43 -12.70 -15.29
C VAL A 130 -0.49 -13.94 -15.38
N GLN A 131 -1.76 -13.73 -15.68
CA GLN A 131 -2.72 -14.83 -15.90
C GLN A 131 -2.32 -15.74 -17.08
N ARG A 132 -1.79 -15.17 -18.18
CA ARG A 132 -1.27 -15.96 -19.31
C ARG A 132 -0.09 -16.86 -18.93
N HIS A 133 0.62 -16.57 -17.85
CA HIS A 133 1.66 -17.44 -17.28
C HIS A 133 1.09 -18.53 -16.35
N GLY A 134 -0.24 -18.62 -16.20
CA GLY A 134 -0.90 -19.62 -15.38
C GLY A 134 -0.97 -19.25 -13.88
N THR A 135 -0.66 -18.02 -13.52
CA THR A 135 -0.74 -17.52 -12.14
C THR A 135 -2.12 -16.92 -11.89
N ARG A 136 -2.80 -17.37 -10.83
CA ARG A 136 -4.07 -16.78 -10.39
C ARG A 136 -3.82 -15.39 -9.79
N VAL A 137 -4.71 -14.42 -10.07
CA VAL A 137 -4.59 -13.05 -9.58
C VAL A 137 -5.81 -12.66 -8.75
N THR A 138 -5.54 -12.28 -7.49
CA THR A 138 -6.53 -11.61 -6.63
C THR A 138 -6.19 -10.13 -6.55
N VAL A 139 -7.16 -9.27 -6.87
CA VAL A 139 -7.05 -7.81 -6.68
C VAL A 139 -7.77 -7.41 -5.40
N ILE A 140 -7.09 -6.63 -4.55
CA ILE A 140 -7.64 -6.12 -3.29
C ILE A 140 -7.69 -4.61 -3.35
N SER A 141 -8.88 -4.06 -3.28
CA SER A 141 -9.19 -2.63 -3.23
C SER A 141 -10.57 -2.44 -2.62
N THR A 142 -11.29 -1.36 -2.89
CA THR A 142 -12.62 -1.17 -2.33
C THR A 142 -13.63 -0.57 -3.32
N ILE A 143 -14.87 -1.01 -3.20
CA ILE A 143 -16.05 -0.39 -3.80
C ILE A 143 -16.87 0.37 -2.76
N SER A 144 -16.49 0.29 -1.49
CA SER A 144 -17.25 0.83 -0.35
C SER A 144 -16.93 2.30 -0.07
N SER A 145 -15.97 2.90 -0.80
CA SER A 145 -15.70 4.36 -0.76
C SER A 145 -16.47 5.12 -1.84
N GLN A 146 -16.58 6.46 -1.69
CA GLN A 146 -17.17 7.34 -2.68
C GLN A 146 -16.14 8.40 -3.11
N PRO A 147 -15.64 8.36 -4.36
CA PRO A 147 -15.86 7.31 -5.38
C PRO A 147 -15.20 5.97 -5.01
N PRO A 148 -15.56 4.86 -5.70
CA PRO A 148 -14.87 3.58 -5.56
C PRO A 148 -13.37 3.73 -5.88
N MET A 149 -12.52 3.00 -5.13
CA MET A 149 -11.06 3.05 -5.30
C MET A 149 -10.55 1.93 -6.22
N ILE A 150 -11.43 1.31 -7.00
CA ILE A 150 -11.11 0.28 -7.97
C ILE A 150 -11.63 0.68 -9.36
N ALA A 151 -10.76 0.61 -10.36
CA ALA A 151 -11.14 0.75 -11.75
C ALA A 151 -11.92 -0.49 -12.22
N ASP A 152 -13.01 -0.27 -12.94
CA ASP A 152 -13.93 -1.33 -13.35
C ASP A 152 -13.26 -2.37 -14.27
N GLU A 153 -12.38 -1.91 -15.17
CA GLU A 153 -11.59 -2.77 -16.04
C GLU A 153 -10.62 -3.68 -15.29
N LEU A 154 -9.96 -3.19 -14.22
CA LEU A 154 -9.09 -4.00 -13.39
C LEU A 154 -9.90 -5.03 -12.60
N ARG A 155 -11.03 -4.61 -12.03
CA ARG A 155 -11.92 -5.50 -11.29
C ARG A 155 -12.45 -6.66 -12.15
N ARG A 156 -12.79 -6.38 -13.41
CA ARG A 156 -13.27 -7.41 -14.35
C ARG A 156 -12.16 -8.35 -14.80
N GLN A 157 -10.93 -7.88 -14.89
CA GLN A 157 -9.79 -8.68 -15.31
C GLN A 157 -9.34 -9.66 -14.22
N ALA A 158 -9.47 -9.31 -12.95
CA ALA A 158 -9.04 -10.14 -11.83
C ALA A 158 -9.78 -11.49 -11.78
N ASP A 159 -9.07 -12.59 -11.46
CA ASP A 159 -9.73 -13.89 -11.18
C ASP A 159 -10.59 -13.80 -9.92
N VAL A 160 -10.11 -13.03 -8.93
CA VAL A 160 -10.84 -12.76 -7.70
C VAL A 160 -10.68 -11.29 -7.33
N PHE A 161 -11.79 -10.63 -7.06
CA PHE A 161 -11.79 -9.32 -6.40
C PHE A 161 -12.18 -9.48 -4.93
N THR A 162 -11.40 -8.90 -4.04
CA THR A 162 -11.69 -8.87 -2.60
C THR A 162 -11.81 -7.42 -2.14
N ASP A 163 -12.97 -7.04 -1.62
CA ASP A 163 -13.10 -5.73 -0.97
C ASP A 163 -12.31 -5.75 0.35
N ILE A 164 -11.39 -4.81 0.52
CA ILE A 164 -10.51 -4.71 1.70
C ILE A 164 -11.30 -4.57 3.02
N VAL A 165 -12.53 -4.06 2.95
CA VAL A 165 -13.44 -3.99 4.12
C VAL A 165 -13.68 -5.37 4.71
N THR A 166 -13.75 -6.42 3.89
CA THR A 166 -13.92 -7.81 4.37
C THR A 166 -12.72 -8.34 5.14
N LEU A 167 -11.56 -7.71 4.94
CA LEU A 167 -10.31 -8.04 5.62
C LEU A 167 -10.06 -7.16 6.86
N GLN A 168 -10.83 -6.08 7.07
CA GLN A 168 -10.60 -5.10 8.13
C GLN A 168 -10.43 -5.74 9.51
N GLY A 169 -11.27 -6.69 9.88
CA GLY A 169 -11.17 -7.40 11.17
C GLY A 169 -9.90 -8.24 11.32
N LYS A 170 -9.26 -8.61 10.21
CA LYS A 170 -8.05 -9.45 10.18
C LYS A 170 -6.76 -8.65 10.07
N ILE A 171 -6.77 -7.59 9.25
CA ILE A 171 -5.57 -6.80 8.93
C ILE A 171 -5.61 -5.39 9.52
N GLY A 172 -6.75 -4.96 10.07
CA GLY A 172 -6.88 -3.65 10.70
C GLY A 172 -6.19 -3.60 12.06
N ARG A 173 -5.67 -2.42 12.40
CA ARG A 173 -5.14 -2.13 13.74
C ARG A 173 -6.29 -1.97 14.71
N ASP A 174 -6.16 -2.53 15.91
CA ASP A 174 -7.16 -2.37 16.96
C ASP A 174 -7.22 -0.90 17.42
N PRO A 175 -8.40 -0.26 17.44
CA PRO A 175 -8.57 1.10 17.94
C PRO A 175 -8.08 1.30 19.38
N SER A 176 -8.15 0.27 20.22
CA SER A 176 -7.66 0.30 21.60
C SER A 176 -6.13 0.41 21.68
N GLU A 177 -5.39 -0.22 20.76
CA GLU A 177 -3.93 -0.08 20.66
C GLU A 177 -3.50 1.32 20.22
N ARG A 178 -4.33 1.99 19.42
CA ARG A 178 -4.13 3.39 19.02
C ARG A 178 -4.27 4.32 20.22
N ALA A 179 -5.37 4.20 20.99
CA ALA A 179 -5.62 4.98 22.18
C ALA A 179 -4.51 4.77 23.25
N ALA A 180 -4.02 3.54 23.44
CA ALA A 180 -2.95 3.25 24.36
C ALA A 180 -1.61 3.89 23.94
N ARG A 181 -1.31 3.95 22.64
CA ARG A 181 -0.10 4.63 22.11
C ARG A 181 -0.20 6.14 22.18
N GLU A 182 -1.36 6.72 21.94
CA GLU A 182 -1.60 8.15 22.11
C GLU A 182 -1.51 8.55 23.58
N ALA A 183 -2.00 7.74 24.49
CA ALA A 183 -1.89 7.94 25.94
C ALA A 183 -0.43 7.77 26.45
N SER A 184 0.37 6.89 25.84
CA SER A 184 1.79 6.68 26.20
C SER A 184 2.73 7.76 25.62
N ARG A 185 2.29 8.50 24.61
CA ARG A 185 2.93 9.74 24.16
C ARG A 185 2.44 10.86 25.07
N GLY A 186 3.12 11.06 26.21
CA GLY A 186 2.81 12.15 27.14
C GLY A 186 2.64 13.50 26.44
N PRO A 187 2.00 14.49 27.11
CA PRO A 187 1.74 15.79 26.53
C PRO A 187 3.04 16.35 25.92
N ARG A 188 3.00 16.68 24.63
CA ARG A 188 4.12 17.41 24.01
C ARG A 188 4.27 18.69 24.78
N ASP A 189 5.44 18.86 25.41
CA ASP A 189 5.83 20.06 26.11
C ASP A 189 5.62 21.26 25.17
N VAL A 190 4.57 22.02 25.40
CA VAL A 190 4.27 23.26 24.67
C VAL A 190 5.07 24.33 25.40
N GLY A 191 6.39 24.29 25.21
CA GLY A 191 7.31 25.30 25.65
C GLY A 191 7.60 26.28 24.52
N VAL A 192 7.23 27.55 24.79
CA VAL A 192 7.62 28.79 24.14
C VAL A 192 6.73 29.26 22.97
N GLU A 193 5.82 30.15 23.34
CA GLU A 193 5.22 31.16 22.45
C GLU A 193 6.32 31.99 21.77
N ILE A 194 6.39 31.90 20.44
CA ILE A 194 6.93 32.99 19.62
C ILE A 194 6.04 33.15 18.39
N GLY A 195 5.34 34.29 18.35
CA GLY A 195 4.88 34.97 17.13
C GLY A 195 3.81 34.30 16.28
N ARG A 196 2.62 34.85 16.36
CA ARG A 196 1.50 34.61 15.45
C ARG A 196 1.94 34.74 13.98
N ALA A 197 1.99 33.62 13.25
CA ALA A 197 1.81 33.59 11.81
C ALA A 197 0.85 32.46 11.50
N SER A 198 -0.26 32.82 10.88
CA SER A 198 -1.39 31.94 10.53
C SER A 198 -0.93 30.77 9.67
N CYS A 199 -0.98 29.57 10.18
CA CYS A 199 -0.77 28.35 9.40
C CYS A 199 -2.15 27.83 8.97
N ARG A 200 -2.65 28.32 7.84
CA ARG A 200 -3.75 27.71 7.12
C ARG A 200 -3.25 26.44 6.43
N GLU A 201 -3.91 25.37 6.77
CA GLU A 201 -4.11 24.11 6.00
C GLU A 201 -3.01 23.72 5.00
N ARG A 202 -2.17 22.75 5.39
CA ARG A 202 -1.47 21.91 4.43
C ARG A 202 -2.17 20.55 4.36
N VAL A 203 -3.08 20.44 3.41
CA VAL A 203 -3.52 19.14 2.90
C VAL A 203 -2.43 18.64 1.97
N CYS A 204 -1.65 17.66 2.39
CA CYS A 204 -0.81 16.88 1.48
C CYS A 204 -1.72 15.95 0.69
N GLN A 205 -2.05 16.32 -0.54
CA GLN A 205 -2.63 15.41 -1.52
C GLN A 205 -1.48 14.64 -2.17
N TYR A 206 -1.42 13.36 -1.86
CA TYR A 206 -0.66 12.39 -2.64
C TYR A 206 -1.56 11.93 -3.80
N VAL A 207 -1.17 12.23 -5.01
CA VAL A 207 -1.61 11.60 -6.26
C VAL A 207 -0.37 11.16 -7.00
#